data_c4056a87ac89b043d2e933c6bbe806f7
#
_entry.id   c4056a87ac89b043d2e933c6bbe806f7
#
_cell.length_a   1.000
_cell.length_b   1.000
_cell.length_c   1.000
_cell.angle_alpha   90.00
_cell.angle_beta   90.00
_cell.angle_gamma   90.00
#
_symmetry.space_group_name_H-M   'P 1'
#
loop_
_entity.id
_entity.type
_entity.pdbx_description
1 polymer ?
#
loop_
_entity_poly.entity_id
_entity_poly.type
_entity_poly.pdbx_seq_one_letter_code
_entity_poly.pdbx_strand_id
1 'polypeptide(L)'
;MGGESYEGAVGGCLFVCSSTGSTDQRLHASNLQFPVALHQFLVRVEAEHWKCHVTFVDAFSVNMSEDAEEVAALFQGAINPISAGSPQELAFAESKVRTVKRMSTAMMLGAPHMPANSWALADKYSVFLMDFMPQST
;
A
#
# COMPACT_ATOMS: atom_id res chain seq x y z
N MET A 1 -13.45 6.15 2.52
CA MET A 1 -14.15 6.37 1.27
C MET A 1 -14.69 5.04 0.82
N GLY A 2 -15.99 4.97 0.71
CA GLY A 2 -16.64 3.73 0.37
C GLY A 2 -16.96 3.63 -1.09
N GLY A 3 -17.24 2.43 -1.53
CA GLY A 3 -17.68 2.15 -2.86
C GLY A 3 -16.55 1.82 -3.84
N GLU A 4 -16.97 1.33 -4.97
CA GLU A 4 -16.10 0.89 -6.04
C GLU A 4 -15.57 2.09 -6.83
N SER A 5 -14.30 2.06 -7.21
CA SER A 5 -13.72 3.09 -8.07
C SER A 5 -14.22 2.93 -9.51
N TYR A 6 -13.92 3.92 -10.35
CA TYR A 6 -14.25 3.87 -11.76
C TYR A 6 -13.58 2.70 -12.52
N GLU A 7 -12.50 2.14 -11.96
CA GLU A 7 -11.80 0.96 -12.50
C GLU A 7 -12.23 -0.35 -11.83
N GLY A 8 -13.23 -0.32 -10.94
CA GLY A 8 -13.72 -1.51 -10.26
C GLY A 8 -12.95 -1.87 -8.98
N ALA A 9 -12.05 -1.01 -8.51
CA ALA A 9 -11.32 -1.27 -7.29
C ALA A 9 -12.16 -0.93 -6.06
N VAL A 10 -12.10 -1.77 -5.03
CA VAL A 10 -12.77 -1.54 -3.74
C VAL A 10 -11.81 -1.15 -2.64
N GLY A 11 -10.51 -1.29 -2.86
CA GLY A 11 -9.48 -0.93 -1.91
C GLY A 11 -8.09 -1.06 -2.53
N GLY A 12 -7.07 -1.09 -1.69
CA GLY A 12 -5.70 -1.23 -2.15
C GLY A 12 -4.74 -1.55 -1.02
N CYS A 13 -3.53 -1.89 -1.41
CA CYS A 13 -2.40 -2.09 -0.50
C CYS A 13 -1.42 -0.94 -0.68
N LEU A 14 -0.96 -0.37 0.42
CA LEU A 14 0.12 0.60 0.41
C LEU A 14 1.39 -0.08 0.92
N PHE A 15 2.40 -0.11 0.07
CA PHE A 15 3.72 -0.63 0.42
C PHE A 15 4.66 0.54 0.70
N VAL A 16 5.35 0.49 1.82
CA VAL A 16 6.25 1.55 2.27
C VAL A 16 7.63 0.98 2.53
N CYS A 17 8.64 1.58 1.92
CA CYS A 17 10.02 1.24 2.20
C CYS A 17 10.48 1.95 3.47
N SER A 18 10.87 1.20 4.50
CA SER A 18 11.32 1.78 5.77
C SER A 18 12.62 2.56 5.67
N SER A 19 13.46 2.22 4.70
CA SER A 19 14.77 2.89 4.53
C SER A 19 14.65 4.22 3.80
N THR A 20 13.84 4.29 2.74
CA THR A 20 13.75 5.46 1.86
C THR A 20 12.49 6.29 2.07
N GLY A 21 11.46 5.72 2.70
CA GLY A 21 10.15 6.33 2.79
C GLY A 21 9.34 6.28 1.50
N SER A 22 9.88 5.68 0.44
CA SER A 22 9.17 5.53 -0.83
C SER A 22 7.91 4.70 -0.66
N THR A 23 6.86 5.07 -1.36
CA THR A 23 5.56 4.42 -1.28
C THR A 23 5.11 3.92 -2.65
N ASP A 24 4.40 2.81 -2.64
CA ASP A 24 3.75 2.26 -3.83
C ASP A 24 2.35 1.79 -3.45
N GLN A 25 1.37 2.10 -4.27
CA GLN A 25 0.00 1.69 -4.04
C GLN A 25 -0.46 0.75 -5.15
N ARG A 26 -1.06 -0.37 -4.75
CA ARG A 26 -1.68 -1.32 -5.65
C ARG A 26 -3.16 -1.43 -5.31
N LEU A 27 -4.01 -1.09 -6.25
CA LEU A 27 -5.46 -1.19 -6.10
C LEU A 27 -5.92 -2.62 -6.37
N HIS A 28 -7.01 -3.02 -5.72
CA HIS A 28 -7.58 -4.36 -5.90
C HIS A 28 -9.11 -4.32 -5.85
N ALA A 29 -9.73 -5.26 -6.57
CA ALA A 29 -11.18 -5.45 -6.55
C ALA A 29 -11.64 -6.33 -5.38
N SER A 30 -10.73 -7.04 -4.72
CA SER A 30 -11.02 -7.92 -3.60
C SER A 30 -9.82 -7.97 -2.67
N ASN A 31 -10.08 -8.06 -1.37
CA ASN A 31 -9.02 -8.23 -0.37
C ASN A 31 -8.23 -9.53 -0.55
N LEU A 32 -8.80 -10.51 -1.26
CA LEU A 32 -8.12 -11.76 -1.58
C LEU A 32 -6.98 -11.60 -2.61
N GLN A 33 -6.86 -10.41 -3.21
CA GLN A 33 -5.82 -10.13 -4.20
C GLN A 33 -4.50 -9.62 -3.60
N PHE A 34 -4.35 -9.69 -2.28
CA PHE A 34 -3.09 -9.29 -1.64
C PHE A 34 -1.87 -10.01 -2.22
N PRO A 35 -1.86 -11.33 -2.46
CA PRO A 35 -0.71 -11.99 -3.07
C PRO A 35 -0.35 -11.43 -4.44
N VAL A 36 -1.35 -11.07 -5.25
CA VAL A 36 -1.15 -10.44 -6.56
C VAL A 36 -0.51 -9.06 -6.41
N ALA A 37 -1.01 -8.25 -5.49
CA ALA A 37 -0.47 -6.92 -5.21
C ALA A 37 0.98 -7.01 -4.71
N LEU A 38 1.26 -7.95 -3.83
CA LEU A 38 2.61 -8.20 -3.33
C LEU A 38 3.56 -8.60 -4.45
N HIS A 39 3.12 -9.50 -5.33
CA HIS A 39 3.92 -9.91 -6.48
C HIS A 39 4.28 -8.71 -7.38
N GLN A 40 3.31 -7.90 -7.72
CA GLN A 40 3.51 -6.70 -8.54
C GLN A 40 4.49 -5.72 -7.89
N PHE A 41 4.36 -5.52 -6.59
CA PHE A 41 5.27 -4.66 -5.84
C PHE A 41 6.70 -5.21 -5.85
N LEU A 42 6.88 -6.50 -5.58
CA LEU A 42 8.20 -7.13 -5.54
C LEU A 42 8.89 -7.14 -6.91
N VAL A 43 8.13 -7.34 -7.98
CA VAL A 43 8.64 -7.21 -9.35
C VAL A 43 9.21 -5.82 -9.60
N ARG A 44 8.49 -4.78 -9.17
CA ARG A 44 8.94 -3.40 -9.30
C ARG A 44 10.21 -3.13 -8.50
N VAL A 45 10.25 -3.60 -7.25
CA VAL A 45 11.42 -3.43 -6.38
C VAL A 45 12.66 -4.05 -7.02
N GLU A 46 12.52 -5.26 -7.56
CA GLU A 46 13.63 -5.96 -8.21
C GLU A 46 14.06 -5.26 -9.50
N ALA A 47 13.12 -4.74 -10.28
CA ALA A 47 13.41 -3.99 -11.50
C ALA A 47 14.18 -2.68 -11.20
N GLU A 48 13.99 -2.10 -10.03
CA GLU A 48 14.72 -0.93 -9.56
C GLU A 48 16.06 -1.29 -8.88
N HIS A 49 16.49 -2.54 -8.97
CA HIS A 49 17.73 -3.07 -8.37
C HIS A 49 17.77 -3.03 -6.84
N TRP A 50 16.59 -3.01 -6.21
CA TRP A 50 16.46 -3.13 -4.76
C TRP A 50 16.05 -4.54 -4.38
N LYS A 51 16.23 -4.89 -3.14
CA LYS A 51 15.82 -6.18 -2.62
C LYS A 51 15.00 -6.01 -1.34
N CYS A 52 13.84 -6.63 -1.33
CA CYS A 52 12.97 -6.66 -0.16
C CYS A 52 13.17 -8.00 0.55
N HIS A 53 13.87 -8.01 1.67
CA HIS A 53 14.13 -9.23 2.43
C HIS A 53 12.95 -9.64 3.31
N VAL A 54 12.25 -8.67 3.86
CA VAL A 54 11.14 -8.92 4.78
C VAL A 54 10.01 -7.95 4.48
N THR A 55 8.80 -8.46 4.38
CA THR A 55 7.57 -7.68 4.29
C THR A 55 6.84 -7.80 5.62
N PHE A 56 6.71 -6.70 6.35
CA PHE A 56 5.93 -6.65 7.58
C PHE A 56 4.47 -6.41 7.23
N VAL A 57 3.58 -7.24 7.74
CA VAL A 57 2.15 -7.17 7.46
C VAL A 57 1.35 -7.24 8.76
N ASP A 58 0.16 -6.65 8.73
CA ASP A 58 -0.81 -6.88 9.78
C ASP A 58 -1.20 -8.38 9.81
N ALA A 59 -1.43 -8.93 11.00
CA ALA A 59 -1.77 -10.34 11.19
C ALA A 59 -3.21 -10.66 10.71
N PHE A 60 -3.61 -10.14 9.57
CA PHE A 60 -4.87 -10.43 8.93
C PHE A 60 -4.73 -11.70 8.07
N SER A 61 -5.72 -12.57 8.08
CA SER A 61 -5.64 -13.92 7.48
C SER A 61 -5.21 -13.93 6.01
N VAL A 62 -5.64 -12.94 5.22
CA VAL A 62 -5.27 -12.83 3.80
C VAL A 62 -3.78 -12.52 3.63
N ASN A 63 -3.23 -11.68 4.51
CA ASN A 63 -1.82 -11.31 4.49
C ASN A 63 -0.92 -12.48 4.92
N MET A 64 -1.49 -13.43 5.63
CA MET A 64 -0.82 -14.62 6.14
C MET A 64 -1.08 -15.85 5.29
N SER A 65 -1.68 -15.69 4.12
CA SER A 65 -2.00 -16.81 3.26
C SER A 65 -0.74 -17.50 2.75
N GLU A 66 -0.86 -18.79 2.48
CA GLU A 66 0.19 -19.59 1.88
C GLU A 66 0.64 -19.00 0.54
N ASP A 67 -0.31 -18.49 -0.25
CA ASP A 67 -0.02 -17.85 -1.53
C ASP A 67 0.88 -16.61 -1.36
N ALA A 68 0.63 -15.80 -0.33
CA ALA A 68 1.47 -14.64 -0.05
C ALA A 68 2.88 -15.05 0.36
N GLU A 69 3.01 -16.09 1.17
CA GLU A 69 4.31 -16.63 1.56
C GLU A 69 5.09 -17.19 0.36
N GLU A 70 4.41 -17.88 -0.54
CA GLU A 70 5.02 -18.39 -1.78
C GLU A 70 5.52 -17.25 -2.66
N VAL A 71 4.74 -16.19 -2.80
CA VAL A 71 5.16 -15.01 -3.57
C VAL A 71 6.41 -14.38 -2.97
N ALA A 72 6.44 -14.19 -1.65
CA ALA A 72 7.62 -13.63 -0.98
C ALA A 72 8.85 -14.51 -1.20
N ALA A 73 8.69 -15.84 -1.12
CA ALA A 73 9.77 -16.80 -1.33
C ALA A 73 10.35 -16.75 -2.74
N LEU A 74 9.54 -16.49 -3.78
CA LEU A 74 10.01 -16.31 -5.15
C LEU A 74 11.05 -15.20 -5.28
N PHE A 75 10.99 -14.19 -4.42
CA PHE A 75 11.91 -13.06 -4.40
C PHE A 75 12.93 -13.17 -3.26
N GLN A 76 13.10 -14.37 -2.69
CA GLN A 76 14.04 -14.64 -1.61
C GLN A 76 13.75 -13.80 -0.35
N GLY A 77 12.50 -13.43 -0.15
CA GLY A 77 12.04 -12.68 1.01
C GLY A 77 11.17 -13.51 1.93
N ALA A 78 10.70 -12.89 3.00
CA ALA A 78 9.79 -13.49 3.95
C ALA A 78 8.70 -12.51 4.34
N ILE A 79 7.56 -13.05 4.79
CA ILE A 79 6.48 -12.26 5.40
C ILE A 79 6.60 -12.40 6.90
N ASN A 80 6.63 -11.27 7.60
CA ASN A 80 6.65 -11.24 9.05
C ASN A 80 5.36 -10.59 9.54
N PRO A 81 4.45 -11.37 10.13
CA PRO A 81 3.22 -10.82 10.69
C PRO A 81 3.52 -10.03 11.96
N ILE A 82 2.84 -8.90 12.11
CA ILE A 82 2.96 -8.05 13.29
C ILE A 82 1.68 -8.15 14.09
N SER A 83 1.82 -8.59 15.34
CA SER A 83 0.69 -8.68 16.25
C SER A 83 0.29 -7.29 16.75
N ALA A 84 -0.94 -7.18 17.25
CA ALA A 84 -1.47 -5.94 17.80
C ALA A 84 -0.66 -5.40 18.99
N GLY A 85 0.19 -6.25 19.61
CA GLY A 85 1.06 -5.84 20.72
C GLY A 85 2.39 -5.22 20.31
N SER A 86 2.70 -5.15 19.01
CA SER A 86 3.96 -4.60 18.49
C SER A 86 3.70 -3.52 17.44
N PRO A 87 3.08 -2.39 17.81
CA PRO A 87 2.63 -1.39 16.85
C PRO A 87 3.76 -0.61 16.19
N GLN A 88 4.95 -0.60 16.75
CA GLN A 88 6.04 0.28 16.28
C GLN A 88 6.49 -0.03 14.86
N GLU A 89 6.49 -1.29 14.47
CA GLU A 89 6.95 -1.74 13.16
C GLU A 89 6.00 -1.36 12.04
N LEU A 90 4.69 -1.26 12.35
CA LEU A 90 3.68 -0.80 11.41
C LEU A 90 3.37 0.70 11.51
N ALA A 91 3.82 1.36 12.57
CA ALA A 91 3.51 2.77 12.82
C ALA A 91 3.94 3.67 11.65
N PHE A 92 5.07 3.37 11.03
CA PHE A 92 5.57 4.11 9.87
C PHE A 92 4.62 3.99 8.67
N ALA A 93 4.19 2.77 8.36
CA ALA A 93 3.24 2.53 7.28
C ALA A 93 1.86 3.13 7.58
N GLU A 94 1.38 3.00 8.82
CA GLU A 94 0.12 3.59 9.26
C GLU A 94 0.13 5.12 9.12
N SER A 95 1.24 5.75 9.46
CA SER A 95 1.43 7.20 9.29
C SER A 95 1.31 7.59 7.81
N LYS A 96 1.93 6.82 6.91
CA LYS A 96 1.83 7.06 5.47
C LYS A 96 0.40 6.88 4.96
N VAL A 97 -0.29 5.84 5.39
CA VAL A 97 -1.70 5.61 5.03
C VAL A 97 -2.56 6.79 5.48
N ARG A 98 -2.33 7.28 6.69
CA ARG A 98 -3.07 8.44 7.23
C ARG A 98 -2.83 9.69 6.37
N THR A 99 -1.59 9.93 5.97
CA THR A 99 -1.25 11.06 5.10
C THR A 99 -1.94 10.94 3.74
N VAL A 100 -1.89 9.77 3.11
CA VAL A 100 -2.59 9.53 1.84
C VAL A 100 -4.08 9.82 1.98
N LYS A 101 -4.72 9.31 3.01
CA LYS A 101 -6.15 9.53 3.25
C LYS A 101 -6.50 11.00 3.43
N ARG A 102 -5.67 11.74 4.16
CA ARG A 102 -5.88 13.19 4.36
C ARG A 102 -5.74 13.96 3.05
N MET A 103 -4.71 13.65 2.27
CA MET A 103 -4.47 14.31 0.99
C MET A 103 -5.58 14.00 -0.01
N SER A 104 -5.96 12.74 -0.15
CA SER A 104 -7.00 12.36 -1.10
C SER A 104 -8.37 12.92 -0.70
N THR A 105 -8.68 12.94 0.59
CA THR A 105 -9.91 13.57 1.09
C THR A 105 -9.93 15.06 0.77
N ALA A 106 -8.82 15.76 1.00
CA ALA A 106 -8.72 17.19 0.67
C ALA A 106 -8.91 17.42 -0.83
N MET A 107 -8.33 16.58 -1.69
CA MET A 107 -8.52 16.67 -3.13
C MET A 107 -9.97 16.47 -3.55
N MET A 108 -10.64 15.47 -2.97
CA MET A 108 -12.05 15.19 -3.29
C MET A 108 -12.97 16.32 -2.82
N LEU A 109 -12.71 16.88 -1.63
CA LEU A 109 -13.48 18.02 -1.12
C LEU A 109 -13.25 19.29 -1.93
N GLY A 110 -12.03 19.47 -2.45
CA GLY A 110 -11.69 20.62 -3.31
C GLY A 110 -12.21 20.52 -4.74
N ALA A 111 -12.72 19.34 -5.13
CA ALA A 111 -13.23 19.08 -6.47
C ALA A 111 -14.62 18.43 -6.42
N PRO A 112 -15.64 19.15 -5.92
CA PRO A 112 -16.97 18.57 -5.72
C PRO A 112 -17.68 18.16 -7.01
N HIS A 113 -17.20 18.62 -8.15
CA HIS A 113 -17.70 18.23 -9.47
C HIS A 113 -17.22 16.83 -9.91
N MET A 114 -16.22 16.27 -9.23
CA MET A 114 -15.72 14.94 -9.55
C MET A 114 -16.63 13.86 -8.97
N PRO A 115 -16.87 12.78 -9.72
CA PRO A 115 -17.64 11.65 -9.20
C PRO A 115 -17.00 11.03 -7.94
N ALA A 116 -17.82 10.49 -7.06
CA ALA A 116 -17.32 9.84 -5.84
C ALA A 116 -16.37 8.67 -6.13
N ASN A 117 -16.55 7.97 -7.26
CA ASN A 117 -15.68 6.88 -7.66
C ASN A 117 -14.29 7.32 -8.15
N SER A 118 -13.99 8.61 -8.12
CA SER A 118 -12.66 9.16 -8.43
C SER A 118 -11.68 9.07 -7.24
N TRP A 119 -12.09 8.51 -6.13
CA TRP A 119 -11.23 8.39 -4.93
C TRP A 119 -9.90 7.68 -5.23
N ALA A 120 -9.91 6.69 -6.11
CA ALA A 120 -8.71 5.95 -6.47
C ALA A 120 -7.68 6.83 -7.19
N LEU A 121 -8.13 7.75 -8.03
CA LEU A 121 -7.24 8.73 -8.68
C LEU A 121 -6.63 9.68 -7.65
N ALA A 122 -7.44 10.14 -6.70
CA ALA A 122 -6.95 11.00 -5.62
C ALA A 122 -5.90 10.29 -4.77
N ASP A 123 -6.13 9.02 -4.44
CA ASP A 123 -5.17 8.20 -3.70
C ASP A 123 -3.87 8.02 -4.47
N LYS A 124 -3.94 7.64 -5.74
CA LYS A 124 -2.76 7.47 -6.59
C LYS A 124 -1.95 8.75 -6.71
N TYR A 125 -2.62 9.89 -6.90
CA TYR A 125 -1.96 11.17 -6.98
C TYR A 125 -1.32 11.57 -5.65
N SER A 126 -1.97 11.30 -4.55
CA SER A 126 -1.42 11.53 -3.21
C SER A 126 -0.13 10.74 -2.98
N VAL A 127 -0.12 9.46 -3.34
CA VAL A 127 1.07 8.61 -3.24
C VAL A 127 2.20 9.17 -4.11
N PHE A 128 1.89 9.57 -5.34
CA PHE A 128 2.86 10.19 -6.24
C PHE A 128 3.47 11.46 -5.61
N LEU A 129 2.64 12.35 -5.08
CA LEU A 129 3.11 13.58 -4.46
C LEU A 129 3.98 13.33 -3.23
N MET A 130 3.69 12.31 -2.46
CA MET A 130 4.46 12.00 -1.25
C MET A 130 5.92 11.69 -1.55
N ASP A 131 6.23 11.14 -2.71
CA ASP A 131 7.61 10.85 -3.10
C ASP A 131 8.43 12.13 -3.33
N PHE A 132 7.76 13.26 -3.57
CA PHE A 132 8.41 14.55 -3.76
C PHE A 132 8.39 15.43 -2.51
N MET A 133 7.72 14.99 -1.44
CA MET A 133 7.65 15.74 -0.20
C MET A 133 8.87 15.45 0.68
N PRO A 134 9.38 16.45 1.40
CA PRO A 134 10.44 16.19 2.38
C PRO A 134 9.98 15.18 3.42
N GLN A 135 10.83 14.21 3.71
CA GLN A 135 10.54 13.23 4.75
C GLN A 135 11.01 13.77 6.08
N SER A 136 10.17 13.68 7.09
CA SER A 136 10.58 13.98 8.45
C SER A 136 11.46 12.85 8.97
N THR A 137 12.60 13.22 9.50
CA THR A 137 13.53 12.27 10.10
C THR A 137 13.10 11.90 11.53
#